data_e83c005bbd31fa8d00562cf6d9772a13
#
_entry.id   e83c005bbd31fa8d00562cf6d9772a13
#
_cell.length_a   1.000
_cell.length_b   1.000
_cell.length_c   1.000
_cell.angle_alpha   90.00
_cell.angle_beta   90.00
_cell.angle_gamma   90.00
#
_symmetry.space_group_name_H-M   'P 1'
#
loop_
_entity.id
_entity.type
_entity.pdbx_description
1 polymer ?
#
loop_
_entity_poly.entity_id
_entity_poly.type
_entity_poly.pdbx_seq_one_letter_code
_entity_poly.pdbx_strand_id
1 'polypeptide(L)'
;MQDISIRFPRPSVMGIVNVTPDSFFDGGINLDAEDAVAAARRMHAEGAALVDVGGESTRPGAEPVSLEEELRRVVPVLEALEGEVPVSVDTAKAGVAREALSLGAVMVNDVTALRGDSELASVVAESGVYLCLMHMLGEPRTMQADPRYDDVVSEVARFLEERLRFAVDAGIDEEQICLDPGFGFGKTVDHNFELLRRLDEIVALGRPILVGISRKRSLGRILGDPEATTGPLSASLAAAVTAYERGATILRVHDVRETVEALTVAVAAS
;
A
#
# COMPACT_ATOMS: atom_id res chain seq x y z
N MET A 1 -11.82 15.74 9.39
CA MET A 1 -12.12 14.79 8.28
C MET A 1 -12.99 13.66 8.83
N GLN A 2 -13.62 12.85 7.99
CA GLN A 2 -14.39 11.68 8.42
C GLN A 2 -13.45 10.55 8.82
N ASP A 3 -13.81 9.68 9.78
CA ASP A 3 -13.04 8.49 10.13
C ASP A 3 -12.73 7.64 8.89
N ILE A 4 -11.51 7.15 8.79
CA ILE A 4 -11.03 6.39 7.63
C ILE A 4 -11.87 5.12 7.38
N SER A 5 -12.40 4.48 8.43
CA SER A 5 -13.27 3.30 8.31
C SER A 5 -14.64 3.62 7.71
N ILE A 6 -15.11 4.86 7.87
CA ILE A 6 -16.35 5.35 7.26
C ILE A 6 -16.08 5.76 5.81
N ARG A 7 -14.95 6.42 5.54
CA ARG A 7 -14.57 6.86 4.18
C ARG A 7 -14.24 5.67 3.27
N PHE A 8 -13.59 4.65 3.82
CA PHE A 8 -13.20 3.42 3.14
C PHE A 8 -13.77 2.22 3.90
N PRO A 9 -15.08 1.90 3.72
CA PRO A 9 -15.72 0.79 4.41
C PRO A 9 -15.12 -0.56 3.97
N ARG A 10 -15.20 -1.55 4.85
CA ARG A 10 -14.69 -2.89 4.58
C ARG A 10 -15.67 -3.72 3.73
N PRO A 11 -15.24 -4.32 2.61
CA PRO A 11 -13.95 -4.13 1.97
C PRO A 11 -13.90 -2.91 1.07
N SER A 12 -12.77 -2.22 1.03
CA SER A 12 -12.43 -1.23 0.01
C SER A 12 -11.27 -1.71 -0.85
N VAL A 13 -11.26 -1.38 -2.13
CA VAL A 13 -10.17 -1.73 -3.06
C VAL A 13 -9.38 -0.48 -3.39
N MET A 14 -8.04 -0.57 -3.27
CA MET A 14 -7.08 0.45 -3.68
C MET A 14 -6.31 -0.05 -4.90
N GLY A 15 -6.41 0.66 -6.03
CA GLY A 15 -5.68 0.33 -7.25
C GLY A 15 -4.22 0.81 -7.18
N ILE A 16 -3.28 0.08 -7.79
CA ILE A 16 -1.86 0.42 -7.80
C ILE A 16 -1.47 1.02 -9.14
N VAL A 17 -0.91 2.24 -9.13
CA VAL A 17 -0.33 2.90 -10.32
C VAL A 17 1.10 3.32 -10.03
N ASN A 18 2.07 2.55 -10.58
CA ASN A 18 3.49 2.85 -10.46
C ASN A 18 3.97 3.66 -11.67
N VAL A 19 4.43 4.87 -11.44
CA VAL A 19 5.01 5.78 -12.46
C VAL A 19 6.53 5.64 -12.41
N THR A 20 7.04 4.43 -12.67
CA THR A 20 8.47 4.11 -12.57
C THR A 20 8.99 3.49 -13.87
N PRO A 21 10.27 3.74 -14.27
CA PRO A 21 10.86 3.12 -15.45
C PRO A 21 10.90 1.59 -15.41
N ASP A 22 10.91 1.00 -14.21
CA ASP A 22 10.97 -0.45 -13.98
C ASP A 22 9.60 -1.13 -13.99
N SER A 23 8.53 -0.43 -14.34
CA SER A 23 7.19 -1.01 -14.54
C SER A 23 7.14 -2.06 -15.68
N PHE A 24 8.33 -2.41 -16.23
CA PHE A 24 8.56 -3.34 -17.32
C PHE A 24 8.09 -4.79 -17.09
N PHE A 25 7.81 -5.22 -15.86
CA PHE A 25 7.52 -6.62 -15.58
C PHE A 25 6.06 -7.04 -15.82
N ASP A 26 5.15 -6.11 -16.04
CA ASP A 26 3.74 -6.40 -16.34
C ASP A 26 3.37 -6.18 -17.83
N GLY A 27 4.34 -6.31 -18.76
CA GLY A 27 4.07 -6.27 -20.20
C GLY A 27 4.74 -5.11 -20.96
N GLY A 28 5.73 -4.42 -20.38
CA GLY A 28 6.64 -3.57 -21.16
C GLY A 28 6.08 -2.18 -21.53
N ILE A 29 5.19 -1.64 -20.74
CA ILE A 29 4.69 -0.28 -20.94
C ILE A 29 5.44 0.63 -19.97
N ASN A 30 6.29 1.53 -20.49
CA ASN A 30 6.60 2.76 -19.80
C ASN A 30 5.25 3.47 -19.62
N LEU A 31 4.70 3.45 -18.40
CA LEU A 31 3.58 4.31 -18.12
C LEU A 31 4.16 5.74 -18.15
N ASP A 32 4.04 6.41 -19.29
CA ASP A 32 4.11 7.86 -19.26
C ASP A 32 2.91 8.38 -18.45
N ALA A 33 2.85 9.63 -18.16
CA ALA A 33 1.79 10.19 -17.33
C ALA A 33 0.40 9.91 -17.91
N GLU A 34 0.25 9.87 -19.24
CA GLU A 34 -1.04 9.62 -19.93
C GLU A 34 -1.54 8.19 -19.68
N ASP A 35 -0.67 7.18 -19.78
CA ASP A 35 -1.00 5.79 -19.51
C ASP A 35 -1.34 5.57 -18.03
N ALA A 36 -0.60 6.21 -17.11
CA ALA A 36 -0.87 6.18 -15.67
C ALA A 36 -2.24 6.77 -15.34
N VAL A 37 -2.58 7.92 -15.93
CA VAL A 37 -3.90 8.57 -15.80
C VAL A 37 -5.01 7.68 -16.35
N ALA A 38 -4.82 7.09 -17.55
CA ALA A 38 -5.79 6.18 -18.13
C ALA A 38 -6.00 4.93 -17.26
N ALA A 39 -4.93 4.38 -16.69
CA ALA A 39 -5.00 3.25 -15.76
C ALA A 39 -5.75 3.62 -14.48
N ALA A 40 -5.46 4.77 -13.87
CA ALA A 40 -6.14 5.24 -12.66
C ALA A 40 -7.64 5.43 -12.89
N ARG A 41 -8.04 6.09 -13.98
CA ARG A 41 -9.45 6.28 -14.35
C ARG A 41 -10.15 4.95 -14.58
N ARG A 42 -9.51 4.01 -15.26
CA ARG A 42 -10.04 2.67 -15.47
C ARG A 42 -10.23 1.93 -14.15
N MET A 43 -9.23 1.90 -13.27
CA MET A 43 -9.31 1.26 -11.95
C MET A 43 -10.45 1.85 -11.10
N HIS A 44 -10.62 3.17 -11.13
CA HIS A 44 -11.74 3.82 -10.42
C HIS A 44 -13.09 3.41 -11.02
N ALA A 45 -13.22 3.38 -12.33
CA ALA A 45 -14.44 2.90 -13.01
C ALA A 45 -14.72 1.40 -12.75
N GLU A 46 -13.70 0.60 -12.47
CA GLU A 46 -13.79 -0.82 -12.09
C GLU A 46 -14.14 -1.04 -10.61
N GLY A 47 -14.26 0.04 -9.82
CA GLY A 47 -14.71 0.00 -8.43
C GLY A 47 -13.61 0.22 -7.38
N ALA A 48 -12.42 0.69 -7.76
CA ALA A 48 -11.45 1.14 -6.78
C ALA A 48 -11.99 2.36 -6.02
N ALA A 49 -11.96 2.30 -4.68
CA ALA A 49 -12.35 3.41 -3.82
C ALA A 49 -11.34 4.57 -3.85
N LEU A 50 -10.07 4.22 -4.14
CA LEU A 50 -8.98 5.15 -4.36
C LEU A 50 -7.90 4.46 -5.20
N VAL A 51 -6.99 5.26 -5.76
CA VAL A 51 -5.83 4.78 -6.52
C VAL A 51 -4.55 5.28 -5.85
N ASP A 52 -3.57 4.40 -5.69
CA ASP A 52 -2.28 4.69 -5.05
C ASP A 52 -1.22 4.95 -6.11
N VAL A 53 -0.75 6.19 -6.20
CA VAL A 53 0.20 6.66 -7.21
C VAL A 53 1.58 6.77 -6.59
N GLY A 54 2.55 6.02 -7.11
CA GLY A 54 3.93 6.02 -6.65
C GLY A 54 4.93 6.33 -7.74
N GLY A 55 5.88 7.23 -7.46
CA GLY A 55 6.97 7.63 -8.36
C GLY A 55 8.30 6.95 -8.07
N GLU A 56 8.44 6.28 -6.94
CA GLU A 56 9.61 5.53 -6.51
C GLU A 56 9.30 4.04 -6.38
N SER A 57 10.20 3.19 -6.90
CA SER A 57 10.05 1.75 -6.74
C SER A 57 10.49 1.31 -5.34
N THR A 58 9.62 0.63 -4.62
CA THR A 58 9.93 0.02 -3.32
C THR A 58 10.20 -1.48 -3.42
N ARG A 59 10.40 -2.00 -4.65
CA ARG A 59 10.77 -3.41 -4.90
C ARG A 59 12.14 -3.74 -4.32
N PRO A 60 12.40 -5.01 -3.95
CA PRO A 60 13.73 -5.41 -3.48
C PRO A 60 14.83 -5.05 -4.49
N GLY A 61 15.86 -4.35 -4.02
CA GLY A 61 16.99 -3.93 -4.85
C GLY A 61 16.78 -2.63 -5.64
N ALA A 62 15.62 -1.96 -5.53
CA ALA A 62 15.40 -0.69 -6.19
C ALA A 62 16.34 0.39 -5.64
N GLU A 63 16.83 1.23 -6.54
CA GLU A 63 17.62 2.42 -6.18
C GLU A 63 16.67 3.58 -5.85
N PRO A 64 16.97 4.36 -4.80
CA PRO A 64 16.18 5.53 -4.45
C PRO A 64 16.28 6.60 -5.54
N VAL A 65 15.22 7.38 -5.72
CA VAL A 65 15.20 8.52 -6.64
C VAL A 65 15.24 9.84 -5.86
N SER A 66 15.72 10.91 -6.51
CA SER A 66 15.69 12.24 -5.89
C SER A 66 14.26 12.77 -5.74
N LEU A 67 14.08 13.77 -4.87
CA LEU A 67 12.80 14.47 -4.71
C LEU A 67 12.30 15.01 -6.06
N GLU A 68 13.18 15.66 -6.83
CA GLU A 68 12.84 16.27 -8.11
C GLU A 68 12.38 15.22 -9.14
N GLU A 69 13.04 14.07 -9.15
CA GLU A 69 12.68 12.99 -10.08
C GLU A 69 11.34 12.35 -9.70
N GLU A 70 11.07 12.15 -8.41
CA GLU A 70 9.78 11.63 -7.94
C GLU A 70 8.65 12.61 -8.26
N LEU A 71 8.82 13.90 -7.98
CA LEU A 71 7.87 14.96 -8.37
C LEU A 71 7.63 14.98 -9.87
N ARG A 72 8.69 14.92 -10.70
CA ARG A 72 8.57 14.88 -12.16
C ARG A 72 7.68 13.73 -12.65
N ARG A 73 7.67 12.61 -11.93
CA ARG A 73 6.86 11.44 -12.29
C ARG A 73 5.42 11.57 -11.81
N VAL A 74 5.19 11.98 -10.55
CA VAL A 74 3.84 11.91 -9.96
C VAL A 74 3.00 13.14 -10.23
N VAL A 75 3.58 14.34 -10.30
CA VAL A 75 2.84 15.61 -10.44
C VAL A 75 1.93 15.63 -11.66
N PRO A 76 2.40 15.28 -12.88
CA PRO A 76 1.53 15.30 -14.07
C PRO A 76 0.33 14.34 -13.96
N VAL A 77 0.50 13.23 -13.25
CA VAL A 77 -0.59 12.26 -13.02
C VAL A 77 -1.59 12.82 -12.03
N LEU A 78 -1.11 13.43 -10.94
CA LEU A 78 -1.96 14.00 -9.89
C LEU A 78 -2.78 15.18 -10.43
N GLU A 79 -2.16 16.11 -11.18
CA GLU A 79 -2.84 17.22 -11.84
C GLU A 79 -3.98 16.74 -12.76
N ALA A 80 -3.73 15.69 -13.55
CA ALA A 80 -4.72 15.15 -14.47
C ALA A 80 -5.86 14.38 -13.78
N LEU A 81 -5.69 13.94 -12.54
CA LEU A 81 -6.69 13.20 -11.76
C LEU A 81 -7.42 14.08 -10.73
N GLU A 82 -7.01 15.34 -10.57
CA GLU A 82 -7.58 16.24 -9.56
C GLU A 82 -9.10 16.34 -9.68
N GLY A 83 -9.80 16.07 -8.57
CA GLY A 83 -11.27 16.12 -8.49
C GLY A 83 -12.01 15.01 -9.24
N GLU A 84 -11.32 14.11 -9.96
CA GLU A 84 -11.94 13.02 -10.72
C GLU A 84 -11.83 11.66 -9.98
N VAL A 85 -10.65 11.35 -9.44
CA VAL A 85 -10.34 10.08 -8.80
C VAL A 85 -9.73 10.35 -7.41
N PRO A 86 -10.22 9.74 -6.34
CA PRO A 86 -9.55 9.82 -5.05
C PRO A 86 -8.15 9.18 -5.14
N VAL A 87 -7.10 9.96 -4.83
CA VAL A 87 -5.71 9.52 -4.95
C VAL A 87 -5.05 9.42 -3.58
N SER A 88 -4.33 8.31 -3.37
CA SER A 88 -3.27 8.14 -2.38
C SER A 88 -1.92 8.38 -3.06
N VAL A 89 -0.97 9.01 -2.38
CA VAL A 89 0.41 9.12 -2.85
C VAL A 89 1.31 8.16 -2.07
N ASP A 90 1.98 7.22 -2.79
CA ASP A 90 2.98 6.29 -2.22
C ASP A 90 4.33 7.00 -2.18
N THR A 91 4.68 7.55 -1.02
CA THR A 91 5.93 8.29 -0.83
C THR A 91 6.38 8.33 0.64
N ALA A 92 7.70 8.36 0.85
CA ALA A 92 8.33 8.61 2.14
C ALA A 92 8.92 10.04 2.26
N LYS A 93 8.72 10.90 1.24
CA LYS A 93 9.31 12.25 1.18
C LYS A 93 8.25 13.32 1.46
N ALA A 94 8.50 14.16 2.45
CA ALA A 94 7.61 15.27 2.83
C ALA A 94 7.36 16.26 1.68
N GLY A 95 8.36 16.52 0.84
CA GLY A 95 8.21 17.40 -0.32
C GLY A 95 7.25 16.85 -1.38
N VAL A 96 7.29 15.53 -1.64
CA VAL A 96 6.34 14.88 -2.57
C VAL A 96 4.94 14.88 -1.98
N ALA A 97 4.81 14.51 -0.70
CA ALA A 97 3.53 14.52 0.00
C ALA A 97 2.88 15.91 -0.03
N ARG A 98 3.64 16.98 0.29
CA ARG A 98 3.13 18.36 0.28
C ARG A 98 2.57 18.76 -1.09
N GLU A 99 3.28 18.44 -2.16
CA GLU A 99 2.82 18.74 -3.52
C GLU A 99 1.60 17.91 -3.88
N ALA A 100 1.61 16.59 -3.61
CA ALA A 100 0.47 15.73 -3.88
C ALA A 100 -0.80 16.18 -3.14
N LEU A 101 -0.67 16.62 -1.89
CA LEU A 101 -1.79 17.12 -1.09
C LEU A 101 -2.32 18.46 -1.63
N SER A 102 -1.46 19.33 -2.15
CA SER A 102 -1.88 20.57 -2.81
C SER A 102 -2.69 20.32 -4.08
N LEU A 103 -2.46 19.17 -4.73
CA LEU A 103 -3.17 18.67 -5.92
C LEU A 103 -4.35 17.73 -5.57
N GLY A 104 -4.80 17.72 -4.33
CA GLY A 104 -6.02 17.03 -3.91
C GLY A 104 -5.86 15.56 -3.54
N ALA A 105 -4.65 15.04 -3.36
CA ALA A 105 -4.45 13.71 -2.79
C ALA A 105 -5.12 13.63 -1.40
N VAL A 106 -5.81 12.53 -1.12
CA VAL A 106 -6.60 12.34 0.10
C VAL A 106 -5.88 11.46 1.15
N MET A 107 -4.81 10.79 0.76
CA MET A 107 -4.04 9.88 1.62
C MET A 107 -2.56 9.94 1.28
N VAL A 108 -1.71 9.78 2.29
CA VAL A 108 -0.28 9.46 2.15
C VAL A 108 -0.09 8.00 2.53
N ASN A 109 0.49 7.20 1.64
CA ASN A 109 0.88 5.82 1.89
C ASN A 109 2.40 5.77 2.10
N ASP A 110 2.84 5.68 3.35
CA ASP A 110 4.26 5.73 3.70
C ASP A 110 4.80 4.35 4.12
N VAL A 111 5.55 3.75 3.21
CA VAL A 111 6.21 2.45 3.42
C VAL A 111 7.25 2.46 4.53
N THR A 112 7.69 3.64 4.98
CA THR A 112 8.66 3.82 6.07
C THR A 112 8.02 4.05 7.43
N ALA A 113 6.72 4.26 7.48
CA ALA A 113 5.97 4.59 8.69
C ALA A 113 6.58 5.80 9.44
N LEU A 114 6.74 6.93 8.75
CA LEU A 114 7.28 8.20 9.25
C LEU A 114 8.74 8.10 9.76
N ARG A 115 9.55 7.21 9.16
CA ARG A 115 10.98 7.08 9.48
C ARG A 115 11.88 7.60 8.36
N GLY A 116 11.35 7.80 7.16
CA GLY A 116 12.10 8.19 5.97
C GLY A 116 12.45 9.69 5.95
N ASP A 117 11.48 10.53 6.29
CA ASP A 117 11.62 11.98 6.31
C ASP A 117 10.99 12.55 7.60
N SER A 118 11.78 13.27 8.36
CA SER A 118 11.35 13.84 9.67
C SER A 118 10.25 14.90 9.55
N GLU A 119 10.09 15.53 8.38
CA GLU A 119 9.05 16.54 8.14
C GLU A 119 7.70 15.92 7.75
N LEU A 120 7.67 14.64 7.31
CA LEU A 120 6.46 14.04 6.78
C LEU A 120 5.32 13.99 7.80
N ALA A 121 5.63 13.73 9.07
CA ALA A 121 4.65 13.73 10.15
C ALA A 121 3.93 15.08 10.29
N SER A 122 4.69 16.20 10.23
CA SER A 122 4.13 17.56 10.31
C SER A 122 3.24 17.85 9.11
N VAL A 123 3.69 17.48 7.89
CA VAL A 123 2.91 17.68 6.66
C VAL A 123 1.56 16.97 6.73
N VAL A 124 1.53 15.72 7.20
CA VAL A 124 0.29 14.96 7.35
C VAL A 124 -0.60 15.56 8.44
N ALA A 125 -0.05 15.89 9.60
CA ALA A 125 -0.80 16.47 10.71
C ALA A 125 -1.46 17.82 10.34
N GLU A 126 -0.74 18.69 9.64
CA GLU A 126 -1.24 20.00 9.20
C GLU A 126 -2.32 19.89 8.13
N SER A 127 -2.23 18.90 7.25
CA SER A 127 -3.18 18.71 6.15
C SER A 127 -4.46 17.99 6.59
N GLY A 128 -4.40 17.18 7.64
CA GLY A 128 -5.51 16.38 8.14
C GLY A 128 -5.99 15.29 7.18
N VAL A 129 -5.13 14.80 6.28
CA VAL A 129 -5.42 13.71 5.34
C VAL A 129 -5.26 12.34 5.97
N TYR A 130 -5.68 11.29 5.25
CA TYR A 130 -5.44 9.92 5.70
C TYR A 130 -3.97 9.52 5.57
N LEU A 131 -3.53 8.62 6.45
CA LEU A 131 -2.17 8.09 6.50
C LEU A 131 -2.19 6.57 6.59
N CYS A 132 -1.40 5.91 5.75
CA CYS A 132 -1.07 4.49 5.91
C CYS A 132 0.35 4.35 6.46
N LEU A 133 0.49 3.62 7.57
CA LEU A 133 1.77 3.29 8.20
C LEU A 133 2.12 1.84 7.92
N MET A 134 3.20 1.58 7.16
CA MET A 134 3.57 0.21 6.79
C MET A 134 4.79 -0.30 7.55
N HIS A 135 4.76 -1.59 7.92
CA HIS A 135 5.92 -2.29 8.46
C HIS A 135 6.88 -2.76 7.36
N MET A 136 8.13 -2.36 7.47
CA MET A 136 9.25 -2.88 6.69
C MET A 136 10.45 -3.16 7.58
N LEU A 137 11.08 -4.35 7.42
CA LEU A 137 12.34 -4.68 8.07
C LEU A 137 13.51 -4.15 7.23
N GLY A 138 14.29 -3.22 7.80
CA GLY A 138 15.41 -2.60 7.10
C GLY A 138 14.98 -1.63 6.01
N GLU A 139 15.63 -1.68 4.85
CA GLU A 139 15.43 -0.81 3.69
C GLU A 139 15.13 -1.65 2.44
N PRO A 140 14.45 -1.08 1.40
CA PRO A 140 14.12 -1.83 0.18
C PRO A 140 15.31 -2.56 -0.46
N ARG A 141 16.49 -1.96 -0.44
CA ARG A 141 17.72 -2.57 -1.02
C ARG A 141 18.17 -3.85 -0.32
N THR A 142 18.02 -3.95 0.98
CA THR A 142 18.61 -5.00 1.81
C THR A 142 17.60 -5.88 2.54
N MET A 143 16.35 -5.47 2.60
CA MET A 143 15.29 -6.10 3.40
C MET A 143 15.10 -7.61 3.15
N GLN A 144 15.50 -8.11 1.98
CA GLN A 144 15.30 -9.52 1.59
C GLN A 144 16.57 -10.38 1.71
N ALA A 145 17.69 -9.81 2.18
CA ALA A 145 18.95 -10.56 2.26
C ALA A 145 18.89 -11.67 3.33
N ASP A 146 18.36 -11.36 4.51
CA ASP A 146 18.23 -12.32 5.62
C ASP A 146 17.15 -11.86 6.62
N PRO A 147 15.85 -11.86 6.26
CA PRO A 147 14.81 -11.43 7.16
C PRO A 147 14.60 -12.46 8.29
N ARG A 148 14.82 -12.03 9.54
CA ARG A 148 14.68 -12.86 10.74
C ARG A 148 13.70 -12.24 11.71
N TYR A 149 12.86 -13.09 12.30
CA TYR A 149 11.91 -12.78 13.36
C TYR A 149 11.87 -13.95 14.34
N ASP A 150 11.71 -13.67 15.62
CA ASP A 150 11.37 -14.69 16.60
C ASP A 150 9.88 -15.07 16.48
N ASP A 151 9.00 -14.05 16.36
CA ASP A 151 7.59 -14.16 16.00
C ASP A 151 7.20 -12.97 15.12
N VAL A 152 7.03 -13.21 13.81
CA VAL A 152 6.79 -12.17 12.84
C VAL A 152 5.52 -11.35 13.13
N VAL A 153 4.47 -11.98 13.63
CA VAL A 153 3.19 -11.31 13.88
C VAL A 153 3.29 -10.38 15.07
N SER A 154 3.81 -10.86 16.20
CA SER A 154 4.01 -10.04 17.41
C SER A 154 4.98 -8.89 17.18
N GLU A 155 6.04 -9.09 16.40
CA GLU A 155 7.02 -8.04 16.11
C GLU A 155 6.45 -6.96 15.18
N VAL A 156 5.69 -7.38 14.15
CA VAL A 156 4.98 -6.46 13.26
C VAL A 156 3.91 -5.68 14.03
N ALA A 157 3.12 -6.34 14.87
CA ALA A 157 2.11 -5.69 15.70
C ALA A 157 2.72 -4.62 16.61
N ARG A 158 3.79 -4.97 17.33
CA ARG A 158 4.51 -4.03 18.23
C ARG A 158 5.05 -2.83 17.45
N PHE A 159 5.68 -3.06 16.28
CA PHE A 159 6.17 -1.98 15.44
C PHE A 159 5.04 -1.04 15.00
N LEU A 160 3.93 -1.59 14.51
CA LEU A 160 2.79 -0.78 14.05
C LEU A 160 2.17 0.00 15.21
N GLU A 161 2.05 -0.60 16.40
CA GLU A 161 1.57 0.09 17.60
C GLU A 161 2.51 1.25 18.01
N GLU A 162 3.82 1.05 17.96
CA GLU A 162 4.82 2.11 18.24
C GLU A 162 4.73 3.25 17.21
N ARG A 163 4.55 2.92 15.93
CA ARG A 163 4.41 3.94 14.87
C ARG A 163 3.08 4.67 14.94
N LEU A 164 1.99 3.99 15.29
CA LEU A 164 0.69 4.62 15.54
C LEU A 164 0.79 5.65 16.66
N ARG A 165 1.38 5.27 17.80
CA ARG A 165 1.60 6.21 18.91
C ARG A 165 2.44 7.41 18.48
N PHE A 166 3.54 7.18 17.77
CA PHE A 166 4.38 8.26 17.25
C PHE A 166 3.59 9.23 16.36
N ALA A 167 2.75 8.73 15.46
CA ALA A 167 1.93 9.55 14.58
C ALA A 167 0.93 10.40 15.37
N VAL A 168 0.26 9.81 16.36
CA VAL A 168 -0.69 10.51 17.25
C VAL A 168 0.04 11.58 18.10
N ASP A 169 1.20 11.25 18.65
CA ASP A 169 2.01 12.20 19.42
C ASP A 169 2.52 13.37 18.54
N ALA A 170 2.70 13.15 17.24
CA ALA A 170 3.02 14.18 16.24
C ALA A 170 1.81 15.03 15.83
N GLY A 171 0.61 14.75 16.34
CA GLY A 171 -0.59 15.54 16.10
C GLY A 171 -1.49 15.02 14.95
N ILE A 172 -1.22 13.82 14.42
CA ILE A 172 -2.10 13.19 13.44
C ILE A 172 -3.28 12.54 14.19
N ASP A 173 -4.51 12.81 13.73
CA ASP A 173 -5.69 12.21 14.31
C ASP A 173 -5.69 10.68 14.09
N GLU A 174 -5.84 9.92 15.17
CA GLU A 174 -5.83 8.47 15.11
C GLU A 174 -6.90 7.92 14.15
N GLU A 175 -8.05 8.57 14.05
CA GLU A 175 -9.14 8.19 13.14
C GLU A 175 -8.78 8.31 11.65
N GLN A 176 -7.67 8.96 11.31
CA GLN A 176 -7.17 9.11 9.94
C GLN A 176 -6.13 8.06 9.56
N ILE A 177 -5.72 7.18 10.48
CA ILE A 177 -4.63 6.25 10.28
C ILE A 177 -5.14 4.84 9.97
N CYS A 178 -4.57 4.21 8.94
CA CYS A 178 -4.61 2.76 8.71
C CYS A 178 -3.21 2.16 8.81
N LEU A 179 -3.15 0.85 9.05
CA LEU A 179 -1.91 0.11 9.27
C LEU A 179 -1.73 -0.95 8.18
N ASP A 180 -0.50 -1.13 7.68
CA ASP A 180 -0.14 -2.18 6.73
C ASP A 180 0.94 -3.09 7.33
N PRO A 181 0.71 -4.40 7.50
CA PRO A 181 1.71 -5.35 7.96
C PRO A 181 2.89 -5.53 6.99
N GLY A 182 2.83 -4.99 5.79
CA GLY A 182 3.92 -4.95 4.82
C GLY A 182 4.29 -6.32 4.25
N PHE A 183 3.35 -7.00 3.63
CA PHE A 183 3.60 -8.25 2.93
C PHE A 183 4.72 -8.10 1.89
N GLY A 184 5.73 -8.98 1.93
CA GLY A 184 6.86 -8.94 1.01
C GLY A 184 7.98 -7.93 1.35
N PHE A 185 7.83 -7.13 2.42
CA PHE A 185 8.82 -6.17 2.86
C PHE A 185 9.64 -6.73 4.03
N GLY A 186 10.82 -7.30 3.73
CA GLY A 186 11.67 -7.95 4.72
C GLY A 186 11.04 -9.19 5.35
N LYS A 187 10.45 -10.05 4.53
CA LYS A 187 9.73 -11.25 4.98
C LYS A 187 9.97 -12.43 4.04
N THR A 188 10.14 -13.62 4.60
CA THR A 188 10.20 -14.89 3.85
C THR A 188 8.79 -15.26 3.35
N VAL A 189 8.68 -16.34 2.56
CA VAL A 189 7.37 -16.89 2.16
C VAL A 189 6.58 -17.28 3.42
N ASP A 190 7.21 -18.02 4.33
CA ASP A 190 6.56 -18.49 5.57
C ASP A 190 6.10 -17.32 6.45
N HIS A 191 6.92 -16.28 6.61
CA HIS A 191 6.55 -15.07 7.35
C HIS A 191 5.31 -14.38 6.74
N ASN A 192 5.21 -14.30 5.41
CA ASN A 192 4.04 -13.69 4.77
C ASN A 192 2.77 -14.52 5.01
N PHE A 193 2.86 -15.85 4.91
CA PHE A 193 1.68 -16.69 5.14
C PHE A 193 1.32 -16.80 6.64
N GLU A 194 2.30 -16.70 7.54
CA GLU A 194 2.03 -16.58 8.98
C GLU A 194 1.28 -15.29 9.31
N LEU A 195 1.73 -14.14 8.77
CA LEU A 195 1.01 -12.87 8.91
C LEU A 195 -0.41 -12.95 8.34
N LEU A 196 -0.58 -13.57 7.17
CA LEU A 196 -1.92 -13.73 6.58
C LEU A 196 -2.81 -14.63 7.45
N ARG A 197 -2.25 -15.70 8.03
CA ARG A 197 -2.98 -16.65 8.88
C ARG A 197 -3.45 -16.01 10.19
N ARG A 198 -2.63 -15.15 10.77
CA ARG A 198 -2.84 -14.49 12.06
C ARG A 198 -3.11 -12.99 11.92
N LEU A 199 -3.72 -12.57 10.80
CA LEU A 199 -3.97 -11.15 10.51
C LEU A 199 -4.92 -10.51 11.54
N ASP A 200 -5.79 -11.29 12.13
CA ASP A 200 -6.70 -10.88 13.21
C ASP A 200 -5.97 -10.32 14.44
N GLU A 201 -4.73 -10.76 14.71
CA GLU A 201 -3.91 -10.19 15.79
C GLU A 201 -3.44 -8.75 15.45
N ILE A 202 -3.19 -8.46 14.17
CA ILE A 202 -2.89 -7.07 13.72
C ILE A 202 -4.16 -6.22 13.73
N VAL A 203 -5.31 -6.79 13.31
CA VAL A 203 -6.63 -6.13 13.37
C VAL A 203 -6.98 -5.72 14.79
N ALA A 204 -6.57 -6.51 15.80
CA ALA A 204 -6.79 -6.20 17.21
C ALA A 204 -6.12 -4.90 17.71
N LEU A 205 -5.22 -4.28 16.91
CA LEU A 205 -4.70 -2.92 17.16
C LEU A 205 -5.79 -1.84 17.03
N GLY A 206 -6.99 -2.18 16.51
CA GLY A 206 -8.16 -1.32 16.48
C GLY A 206 -8.18 -0.29 15.35
N ARG A 207 -7.24 -0.35 14.42
CA ARG A 207 -7.22 0.52 13.23
C ARG A 207 -7.53 -0.30 11.96
N PRO A 208 -8.08 0.34 10.90
CA PRO A 208 -8.26 -0.32 9.61
C PRO A 208 -6.94 -0.88 9.08
N ILE A 209 -6.98 -2.09 8.53
CA ILE A 209 -5.79 -2.77 7.99
C ILE A 209 -5.81 -2.72 6.46
N LEU A 210 -4.73 -2.19 5.89
CA LEU A 210 -4.42 -2.26 4.47
C LEU A 210 -3.57 -3.51 4.20
N VAL A 211 -3.90 -4.26 3.15
CA VAL A 211 -3.15 -5.45 2.73
C VAL A 211 -2.76 -5.35 1.26
N GLY A 212 -1.44 -5.29 1.00
CA GLY A 212 -0.84 -5.27 -0.34
C GLY A 212 -0.14 -6.58 -0.69
N ILE A 213 -0.86 -7.67 -0.92
CA ILE A 213 -0.29 -8.98 -1.25
C ILE A 213 -0.39 -9.33 -2.76
N SER A 214 -1.12 -8.54 -3.54
CA SER A 214 -1.37 -8.76 -4.97
C SER A 214 -0.07 -8.90 -5.76
N ARG A 215 0.01 -9.95 -6.57
CA ARG A 215 1.13 -10.30 -7.45
C ARG A 215 2.50 -10.41 -6.75
N LYS A 216 2.53 -10.54 -5.42
CA LYS A 216 3.79 -10.72 -4.69
C LYS A 216 4.43 -12.08 -5.02
N ARG A 217 5.78 -12.12 -5.10
CA ARG A 217 6.56 -13.35 -5.39
C ARG A 217 6.27 -14.51 -4.44
N SER A 218 5.89 -14.23 -3.18
CA SER A 218 5.51 -15.25 -2.21
C SER A 218 4.32 -16.09 -2.68
N LEU A 219 3.41 -15.51 -3.48
CA LEU A 219 2.26 -16.24 -4.04
C LEU A 219 2.67 -17.22 -5.14
N GLY A 220 3.65 -16.88 -5.98
CA GLY A 220 4.18 -17.81 -6.98
C GLY A 220 5.01 -18.92 -6.33
N ARG A 221 5.83 -18.56 -5.32
CA ARG A 221 6.69 -19.50 -4.61
C ARG A 221 5.93 -20.55 -3.82
N ILE A 222 4.84 -20.20 -3.16
CA ILE A 222 3.98 -21.17 -2.45
C ILE A 222 3.30 -22.16 -3.40
N LEU A 223 3.16 -21.80 -4.68
CA LEU A 223 2.62 -22.68 -5.72
C LEU A 223 3.67 -23.63 -6.33
N GLY A 224 4.88 -23.64 -5.79
CA GLY A 224 5.93 -24.58 -6.18
C GLY A 224 6.94 -24.03 -7.20
N ASP A 225 6.93 -22.73 -7.50
CA ASP A 225 7.95 -22.07 -8.30
C ASP A 225 8.91 -21.27 -7.39
N PRO A 226 10.08 -21.83 -7.02
CA PRO A 226 11.02 -21.15 -6.11
C PRO A 226 11.66 -19.90 -6.74
N GLU A 227 11.67 -19.80 -8.07
CA GLU A 227 12.23 -18.67 -8.82
C GLU A 227 11.16 -17.61 -9.17
N ALA A 228 9.92 -17.80 -8.74
CA ALA A 228 8.86 -16.85 -9.01
C ALA A 228 9.24 -15.43 -8.59
N THR A 229 9.13 -14.50 -9.52
CA THR A 229 9.29 -13.06 -9.30
C THR A 229 7.95 -12.38 -9.03
N THR A 230 6.84 -13.02 -9.40
CA THR A 230 5.46 -12.54 -9.24
C THR A 230 4.51 -13.69 -8.87
N GLY A 231 3.31 -13.37 -8.39
CA GLY A 231 2.23 -14.32 -8.17
C GLY A 231 1.16 -14.21 -9.25
N PRO A 232 0.48 -15.34 -9.61
CA PRO A 232 -0.62 -15.32 -10.57
C PRO A 232 -1.87 -14.64 -10.02
N LEU A 233 -2.77 -14.22 -10.92
CA LEU A 233 -4.05 -13.59 -10.57
C LEU A 233 -4.86 -14.44 -9.58
N SER A 234 -5.02 -15.74 -9.86
CA SER A 234 -5.79 -16.64 -9.00
C SER A 234 -5.30 -16.69 -7.55
N ALA A 235 -3.96 -16.69 -7.34
CA ALA A 235 -3.38 -16.64 -6.00
C ALA A 235 -3.55 -15.26 -5.36
N SER A 236 -3.48 -14.19 -6.14
CA SER A 236 -3.74 -12.82 -5.65
C SER A 236 -5.18 -12.66 -5.17
N LEU A 237 -6.17 -13.19 -5.91
CA LEU A 237 -7.58 -13.18 -5.52
C LEU A 237 -7.84 -14.02 -4.27
N ALA A 238 -7.29 -15.25 -4.22
CA ALA A 238 -7.42 -16.09 -3.04
C ALA A 238 -6.84 -15.42 -1.78
N ALA A 239 -5.67 -14.80 -1.90
CA ALA A 239 -5.04 -14.08 -0.79
C ALA A 239 -5.83 -12.82 -0.38
N ALA A 240 -6.42 -12.09 -1.32
CA ALA A 240 -7.26 -10.92 -1.04
C ALA A 240 -8.54 -11.32 -0.29
N VAL A 241 -9.24 -12.37 -0.73
CA VAL A 241 -10.43 -12.90 -0.04
C VAL A 241 -10.04 -13.39 1.36
N THR A 242 -8.95 -14.16 1.51
CA THR A 242 -8.47 -14.62 2.81
C THR A 242 -8.14 -13.44 3.75
N ALA A 243 -7.49 -12.39 3.23
CA ALA A 243 -7.20 -11.19 4.02
C ALA A 243 -8.49 -10.49 4.46
N TYR A 244 -9.47 -10.34 3.56
CA TYR A 244 -10.79 -9.82 3.89
C TYR A 244 -11.46 -10.63 5.01
N GLU A 245 -11.56 -11.96 4.89
CA GLU A 245 -12.17 -12.83 5.89
C GLU A 245 -11.50 -12.68 7.27
N ARG A 246 -10.20 -12.36 7.30
CA ARG A 246 -9.41 -12.14 8.53
C ARG A 246 -9.38 -10.69 9.02
N GLY A 247 -10.20 -9.81 8.44
CA GLY A 247 -10.42 -8.47 8.94
C GLY A 247 -9.71 -7.33 8.19
N ALA A 248 -9.02 -7.60 7.09
CA ALA A 248 -8.49 -6.53 6.24
C ALA A 248 -9.60 -5.57 5.79
N THR A 249 -9.32 -4.27 5.80
CA THR A 249 -10.26 -3.22 5.43
C THR A 249 -10.02 -2.75 4.00
N ILE A 250 -8.76 -2.54 3.63
CA ILE A 250 -8.36 -2.02 2.32
C ILE A 250 -7.46 -3.05 1.63
N LEU A 251 -7.81 -3.46 0.41
CA LEU A 251 -7.03 -4.38 -0.41
C LEU A 251 -6.33 -3.59 -1.51
N ARG A 252 -4.98 -3.47 -1.43
CA ARG A 252 -4.15 -2.77 -2.40
C ARG A 252 -3.71 -3.73 -3.50
N VAL A 253 -4.22 -3.54 -4.73
CA VAL A 253 -4.18 -4.54 -5.80
C VAL A 253 -3.86 -3.97 -7.17
N HIS A 254 -3.35 -4.83 -8.08
CA HIS A 254 -3.15 -4.51 -9.49
C HIS A 254 -4.42 -4.82 -10.33
N ASP A 255 -5.15 -5.88 -9.98
CA ASP A 255 -6.28 -6.41 -10.73
C ASP A 255 -7.59 -6.01 -10.02
N VAL A 256 -8.00 -4.75 -10.24
CA VAL A 256 -9.12 -4.14 -9.49
C VAL A 256 -10.43 -4.83 -9.76
N ARG A 257 -10.82 -4.99 -11.03
CA ARG A 257 -12.11 -5.59 -11.41
C ARG A 257 -12.30 -6.97 -10.79
N GLU A 258 -11.33 -7.86 -11.01
CA GLU A 258 -11.39 -9.23 -10.54
C GLU A 258 -11.39 -9.31 -9.01
N THR A 259 -10.69 -8.38 -8.34
CA THR A 259 -10.70 -8.31 -6.87
C THR A 259 -12.05 -7.83 -6.35
N VAL A 260 -12.65 -6.81 -6.95
CA VAL A 260 -13.99 -6.32 -6.58
C VAL A 260 -15.03 -7.43 -6.77
N GLU A 261 -14.99 -8.15 -7.89
CA GLU A 261 -15.90 -9.29 -8.15
C GLU A 261 -15.73 -10.39 -7.09
N ALA A 262 -14.48 -10.77 -6.77
CA ALA A 262 -14.20 -11.80 -5.77
C ALA A 262 -14.65 -11.39 -4.37
N LEU A 263 -14.39 -10.14 -3.97
CA LEU A 263 -14.82 -9.60 -2.67
C LEU A 263 -16.35 -9.45 -2.59
N THR A 264 -17.02 -9.09 -3.68
CA THR A 264 -18.49 -9.04 -3.71
C THR A 264 -19.11 -10.41 -3.40
N VAL A 265 -18.53 -11.49 -3.94
CA VAL A 265 -18.96 -12.86 -3.63
C VAL A 265 -18.66 -13.21 -2.18
N ALA A 266 -17.47 -12.87 -1.67
CA ALA A 266 -17.10 -13.12 -0.28
C ALA A 266 -18.03 -12.39 0.72
N VAL A 267 -18.36 -11.13 0.46
CA VAL A 267 -19.31 -10.35 1.27
C VAL A 267 -20.70 -10.99 1.26
N ALA A 268 -21.18 -11.45 0.12
CA ALA A 268 -22.49 -12.08 0.01
C ALA A 268 -22.58 -13.45 0.72
N ALA A 269 -21.43 -14.08 0.97
CA ALA A 269 -21.31 -15.40 1.63
C ALA A 269 -21.00 -15.33 3.15
N SER A 270 -20.81 -14.12 3.72
CA SER A 270 -20.38 -13.89 5.11
C SER A 270 -21.53 -13.82 6.11
#